data_dba4f6fccfc994d688705cd01dc733b2
#
_entry.id   dba4f6fccfc994d688705cd01dc733b2
#
_cell.length_a   1.000
_cell.length_b   1.000
_cell.length_c   1.000
_cell.angle_alpha   90.00
_cell.angle_beta   90.00
_cell.angle_gamma   90.00
#
_symmetry.space_group_name_H-M   'P 1'
#
loop_
_entity.id
_entity.type
_entity.pdbx_description
1 polymer ?
#
loop_
_entity_poly.entity_id
_entity_poly.type
_entity_poly.pdbx_seq_one_letter_code
_entity_poly.pdbx_strand_id
1 'polypeptide(L)'
;MVGFSRKVPRSRRRRRHGEDGFTLVEMLVVITIIGMIMALVGPRVLNYLSESRVKAAKIQIQSFSSALDLFYLDAGRFPTSSEGLDALARPVSGVASWNGPYLKGGNVPNDPWGNPYVYKQPAERAPYEIRSLGSDGQEGGTGTSADLVSGQN
;
A
#
# COMPACT_ATOMS: atom_id res chain seq x y z
N MET A 1 56.64 65.29 28.86
CA MET A 1 57.24 64.15 28.13
C MET A 1 56.30 62.97 28.40
N VAL A 2 55.35 62.72 27.45
CA VAL A 2 54.25 61.78 27.63
C VAL A 2 54.55 60.55 26.78
N GLY A 3 54.79 59.40 27.46
CA GLY A 3 55.12 58.13 26.81
C GLY A 3 53.87 57.43 26.35
N PHE A 4 53.73 57.26 25.03
CA PHE A 4 52.63 56.53 24.40
C PHE A 4 52.98 55.03 24.32
N SER A 5 52.37 54.21 25.20
CA SER A 5 52.51 52.76 25.16
C SER A 5 51.52 52.16 24.16
N ARG A 6 52.04 51.65 23.01
CA ARG A 6 51.26 50.93 21.99
C ARG A 6 50.99 49.51 22.45
N LYS A 7 49.71 49.21 22.76
CA LYS A 7 49.22 47.83 22.92
C LYS A 7 49.13 47.14 21.58
N VAL A 8 49.91 46.09 21.40
CA VAL A 8 49.84 45.20 20.23
C VAL A 8 48.66 44.25 20.37
N PRO A 9 47.73 44.14 19.43
CA PRO A 9 46.63 43.19 19.54
C PRO A 9 47.13 41.76 19.33
N ARG A 10 46.85 40.87 20.30
CA ARG A 10 47.10 39.45 20.21
C ARG A 10 46.15 38.84 19.15
N SER A 11 46.72 38.36 18.03
CA SER A 11 46.00 37.60 17.01
C SER A 11 45.45 36.32 17.61
N ARG A 12 44.12 36.20 17.68
CA ARG A 12 43.42 34.93 17.99
C ARG A 12 43.71 33.95 16.85
N ARG A 13 44.61 32.98 17.08
CA ARG A 13 44.75 31.79 16.23
C ARG A 13 43.40 31.09 16.18
N ARG A 14 42.65 31.20 15.07
CA ARG A 14 41.56 30.32 14.75
C ARG A 14 42.11 28.89 14.69
N ARG A 15 41.73 28.06 15.63
CA ARG A 15 41.91 26.60 15.51
C ARG A 15 41.12 26.19 14.26
N ARG A 16 41.79 25.84 13.18
CA ARG A 16 41.23 25.12 12.08
C ARG A 16 40.83 23.77 12.68
N HIS A 17 39.52 23.47 12.78
CA HIS A 17 39.04 22.12 12.93
C HIS A 17 39.58 21.38 11.73
N GLY A 18 40.40 20.35 11.95
CA GLY A 18 40.84 19.47 10.90
C GLY A 18 39.58 18.88 10.24
N GLU A 19 39.41 19.08 8.97
CA GLU A 19 38.50 18.33 8.14
C GLU A 19 39.17 16.94 8.02
N ASP A 20 38.79 16.02 8.91
CA ASP A 20 39.18 14.64 8.81
C ASP A 20 38.48 14.03 7.60
N GLY A 21 39.18 14.02 6.46
CA GLY A 21 38.72 13.39 5.24
C GLY A 21 38.67 11.89 5.42
N PHE A 22 37.55 11.25 5.03
CA PHE A 22 37.41 9.79 5.04
C PHE A 22 38.43 9.14 4.12
N THR A 23 39.01 8.03 4.57
CA THR A 23 39.95 7.26 3.75
C THR A 23 39.17 6.40 2.74
N LEU A 24 39.80 6.11 1.60
CA LEU A 24 39.21 5.27 0.55
C LEU A 24 38.91 3.85 1.10
N VAL A 25 39.76 3.34 1.99
CA VAL A 25 39.57 2.04 2.65
C VAL A 25 38.38 2.06 3.59
N GLU A 26 38.16 3.13 4.34
CA GLU A 26 37.01 3.29 5.24
C GLU A 26 35.69 3.25 4.47
N MET A 27 35.62 3.96 3.33
CA MET A 27 34.45 3.89 2.44
C MET A 27 34.25 2.50 1.87
N LEU A 28 35.32 1.79 1.48
CA LEU A 28 35.24 0.44 0.95
C LEU A 28 34.71 -0.55 2.01
N VAL A 29 35.15 -0.43 3.25
CA VAL A 29 34.63 -1.26 4.36
C VAL A 29 33.15 -0.96 4.61
N VAL A 30 32.73 0.30 4.62
CA VAL A 30 31.34 0.70 4.84
C VAL A 30 30.42 0.11 3.75
N ILE A 31 30.75 0.28 2.47
CA ILE A 31 29.92 -0.26 1.38
C ILE A 31 29.90 -1.79 1.39
N THR A 32 30.97 -2.46 1.81
CA THR A 32 31.00 -3.91 1.94
C THR A 32 30.06 -4.39 3.05
N ILE A 33 30.06 -3.75 4.21
CA ILE A 33 29.16 -4.07 5.32
C ILE A 33 27.69 -3.82 4.92
N ILE A 34 27.40 -2.67 4.28
CA ILE A 34 26.05 -2.36 3.79
C ILE A 34 25.60 -3.42 2.77
N GLY A 35 26.48 -3.81 1.84
CA GLY A 35 26.19 -4.85 0.86
C GLY A 35 25.85 -6.20 1.51
N MET A 36 26.60 -6.63 2.53
CA MET A 36 26.31 -7.85 3.28
C MET A 36 24.95 -7.79 4.00
N ILE A 37 24.65 -6.68 4.65
CA ILE A 37 23.35 -6.49 5.34
C ILE A 37 22.21 -6.53 4.34
N MET A 38 22.31 -5.81 3.20
CA MET A 38 21.29 -5.76 2.16
C MET A 38 21.04 -7.12 1.51
N ALA A 39 22.09 -7.93 1.30
CA ALA A 39 21.95 -9.29 0.77
C ALA A 39 21.16 -10.23 1.71
N LEU A 40 21.27 -10.03 3.02
CA LEU A 40 20.57 -10.84 4.02
C LEU A 40 19.14 -10.36 4.28
N VAL A 41 18.94 -9.04 4.38
CA VAL A 41 17.65 -8.41 4.78
C VAL A 41 16.73 -8.20 3.58
N GLY A 42 17.28 -7.88 2.41
CA GLY A 42 16.51 -7.52 1.21
C GLY A 42 15.40 -8.52 0.85
N PRO A 43 15.72 -9.82 0.67
CA PRO A 43 14.70 -10.83 0.32
C PRO A 43 13.58 -10.96 1.35
N ARG A 44 13.88 -10.82 2.64
CA ARG A 44 12.88 -10.91 3.71
C ARG A 44 11.89 -9.73 3.66
N VAL A 45 12.39 -8.53 3.42
CA VAL A 45 11.55 -7.33 3.33
C VAL A 45 10.59 -7.42 2.14
N LEU A 46 11.06 -7.91 0.98
CA LEU A 46 10.22 -8.08 -0.20
C LEU A 46 9.10 -9.11 0.03
N ASN A 47 9.40 -10.23 0.70
CA ASN A 47 8.40 -11.23 1.04
C ASN A 47 7.34 -10.67 2.01
N TYR A 48 7.76 -9.92 3.02
CA TYR A 48 6.87 -9.27 3.97
C TYR A 48 5.92 -8.28 3.30
N LEU A 49 6.43 -7.49 2.35
CA LEU A 49 5.63 -6.56 1.56
C LEU A 49 4.58 -7.28 0.71
N SER A 50 4.97 -8.38 0.08
CA SER A 50 4.07 -9.21 -0.72
C SER A 50 2.94 -9.81 0.11
N GLU A 51 3.25 -10.40 1.26
CA GLU A 51 2.23 -10.94 2.18
C GLU A 51 1.30 -9.84 2.73
N SER A 52 1.83 -8.66 3.01
CA SER A 52 1.05 -7.52 3.46
C SER A 52 0.01 -7.09 2.42
N ARG A 53 0.37 -7.09 1.14
CA ARG A 53 -0.57 -6.80 0.04
C ARG A 53 -1.67 -7.83 -0.05
N VAL A 54 -1.35 -9.12 0.06
CA VAL A 54 -2.35 -10.19 0.07
C VAL A 54 -3.34 -10.01 1.23
N LYS A 55 -2.84 -9.72 2.44
CA LYS A 55 -3.68 -9.44 3.60
C LYS A 55 -4.58 -8.22 3.40
N ALA A 56 -4.04 -7.15 2.84
CA ALA A 56 -4.79 -5.94 2.53
C ALA A 56 -5.92 -6.21 1.53
N ALA A 57 -5.66 -6.97 0.46
CA ALA A 57 -6.69 -7.36 -0.51
C ALA A 57 -7.80 -8.22 0.13
N LYS A 58 -7.45 -9.17 0.99
CA LYS A 58 -8.46 -9.97 1.73
C LYS A 58 -9.34 -9.11 2.62
N ILE A 59 -8.76 -8.17 3.38
CA ILE A 59 -9.51 -7.23 4.22
C ILE A 59 -10.45 -6.37 3.36
N GLN A 60 -10.00 -5.95 2.19
CA GLN A 60 -10.80 -5.15 1.28
C GLN A 60 -11.97 -5.93 0.68
N ILE A 61 -11.76 -7.18 0.26
CA ILE A 61 -12.83 -8.08 -0.17
C ILE A 61 -13.86 -8.28 0.95
N GLN A 62 -13.43 -8.46 2.20
CA GLN A 62 -14.31 -8.53 3.35
C GLN A 62 -15.14 -7.25 3.55
N SER A 63 -14.51 -6.09 3.35
CA SER A 63 -15.20 -4.79 3.43
C SER A 63 -16.25 -4.65 2.34
N PHE A 64 -15.99 -5.11 1.12
CA PHE A 64 -16.99 -5.15 0.04
C PHE A 64 -18.14 -6.10 0.37
N SER A 65 -17.85 -7.27 0.93
CA SER A 65 -18.89 -8.22 1.36
C SER A 65 -19.83 -7.57 2.38
N SER A 66 -19.27 -6.89 3.39
CA SER A 66 -20.11 -6.18 4.36
C SER A 66 -20.94 -5.05 3.73
N ALA A 67 -20.39 -4.34 2.75
CA ALA A 67 -21.10 -3.29 2.02
C ALA A 67 -22.21 -3.87 1.12
N LEU A 68 -21.99 -5.05 0.52
CA LEU A 68 -23.01 -5.78 -0.24
C LEU A 68 -24.15 -6.25 0.64
N ASP A 69 -23.87 -6.68 1.86
CA ASP A 69 -24.92 -7.05 2.84
C ASP A 69 -25.80 -5.85 3.20
N LEU A 70 -25.19 -4.67 3.40
CA LEU A 70 -25.93 -3.43 3.63
C LEU A 70 -26.78 -3.02 2.41
N PHE A 71 -26.21 -3.11 1.22
CA PHE A 71 -26.97 -2.89 -0.02
C PHE A 71 -28.14 -3.86 -0.15
N TYR A 72 -27.94 -5.14 0.19
CA TYR A 72 -29.00 -6.14 0.17
C TYR A 72 -30.14 -5.80 1.15
N LEU A 73 -29.82 -5.32 2.35
CA LEU A 73 -30.82 -4.91 3.33
C LEU A 73 -31.70 -3.77 2.81
N ASP A 74 -31.14 -2.82 2.08
CA ASP A 74 -31.89 -1.68 1.54
C ASP A 74 -32.61 -2.03 0.23
N ALA A 75 -31.94 -2.74 -0.68
CA ALA A 75 -32.41 -2.99 -2.04
C ALA A 75 -33.20 -4.31 -2.20
N GLY A 76 -33.11 -5.23 -1.22
CA GLY A 76 -33.71 -6.57 -1.29
C GLY A 76 -33.02 -7.54 -2.27
N ARG A 77 -31.93 -7.13 -2.90
CA ARG A 77 -31.13 -7.91 -3.85
C ARG A 77 -29.66 -7.50 -3.82
N PHE A 78 -28.80 -8.32 -4.35
CA PHE A 78 -27.42 -7.93 -4.65
C PHE A 78 -27.36 -7.16 -5.97
N PRO A 79 -26.32 -6.32 -6.17
CA PRO A 79 -26.06 -5.70 -7.48
C PRO A 79 -25.92 -6.76 -8.57
N THR A 80 -26.36 -6.50 -9.77
CA THR A 80 -26.11 -7.35 -10.94
C THR A 80 -24.63 -7.25 -11.36
N SER A 81 -24.13 -8.23 -12.13
CA SER A 81 -22.77 -8.17 -12.68
C SER A 81 -22.52 -6.90 -13.52
N SER A 82 -23.54 -6.36 -14.18
CA SER A 82 -23.43 -5.12 -14.96
C SER A 82 -23.42 -3.86 -14.09
N GLU A 83 -24.06 -3.88 -12.93
CA GLU A 83 -24.00 -2.80 -11.93
C GLU A 83 -22.68 -2.80 -11.18
N GLY A 84 -22.12 -3.99 -10.95
CA GLY A 84 -20.81 -4.18 -10.35
C GLY A 84 -20.71 -3.64 -8.92
N LEU A 85 -19.50 -3.48 -8.44
CA LEU A 85 -19.20 -2.87 -7.14
C LEU A 85 -19.48 -1.36 -7.13
N ASP A 86 -19.62 -0.71 -8.29
CA ASP A 86 -19.98 0.71 -8.39
C ASP A 86 -21.33 1.02 -7.76
N ALA A 87 -22.25 0.05 -7.74
CA ALA A 87 -23.53 0.14 -7.04
C ALA A 87 -23.39 0.43 -5.52
N LEU A 88 -22.24 0.12 -4.93
CA LEU A 88 -21.94 0.41 -3.52
C LEU A 88 -21.51 1.88 -3.29
N ALA A 89 -21.07 2.54 -4.34
CA ALA A 89 -20.55 3.89 -4.27
C ALA A 89 -21.53 4.92 -4.84
N ARG A 90 -22.39 4.53 -5.78
CA ARG A 90 -23.31 5.42 -6.52
C ARG A 90 -24.71 4.84 -6.60
N PRO A 91 -25.76 5.70 -6.64
CA PRO A 91 -27.13 5.25 -6.84
C PRO A 91 -27.30 4.45 -8.13
N VAL A 92 -28.07 3.37 -8.03
CA VAL A 92 -28.38 2.48 -9.17
C VAL A 92 -29.79 2.77 -9.68
N SER A 93 -29.97 2.82 -10.98
CA SER A 93 -31.26 2.99 -11.61
C SER A 93 -32.22 1.85 -11.21
N GLY A 94 -33.45 2.20 -10.81
CA GLY A 94 -34.47 1.23 -10.41
C GLY A 94 -34.35 0.73 -8.96
N VAL A 95 -33.42 1.24 -8.15
CA VAL A 95 -33.34 0.99 -6.71
C VAL A 95 -33.72 2.25 -5.94
N ALA A 96 -35.00 2.45 -5.72
CA ALA A 96 -35.52 3.65 -5.02
C ALA A 96 -35.11 3.71 -3.54
N SER A 97 -34.83 2.56 -2.94
CA SER A 97 -34.41 2.41 -1.54
C SER A 97 -32.89 2.50 -1.32
N TRP A 98 -32.12 2.86 -2.36
CA TRP A 98 -30.66 3.01 -2.22
C TRP A 98 -30.33 4.09 -1.18
N ASN A 99 -29.61 3.72 -0.14
CA ASN A 99 -29.28 4.59 1.01
C ASN A 99 -27.75 4.67 1.26
N GLY A 100 -26.95 4.50 0.18
CA GLY A 100 -25.49 4.59 0.24
C GLY A 100 -24.96 6.03 0.31
N PRO A 101 -23.64 6.25 0.14
CA PRO A 101 -22.66 5.22 -0.25
C PRO A 101 -22.35 4.22 0.86
N TYR A 102 -22.21 2.95 0.51
CA TYR A 102 -21.91 1.84 1.44
C TYR A 102 -20.41 1.64 1.64
N LEU A 103 -19.57 2.29 0.82
CA LEU A 103 -18.13 2.28 0.93
C LEU A 103 -17.61 3.58 1.55
N LYS A 104 -16.64 3.46 2.45
CA LYS A 104 -15.90 4.62 2.96
C LYS A 104 -15.19 5.33 1.81
N GLY A 105 -15.41 6.64 1.67
CA GLY A 105 -14.83 7.45 0.60
C GLY A 105 -15.66 7.53 -0.69
N GLY A 106 -16.78 6.78 -0.81
CA GLY A 106 -17.73 6.91 -1.93
C GLY A 106 -17.18 6.50 -3.30
N ASN A 107 -16.15 5.68 -3.35
CA ASN A 107 -15.58 5.10 -4.57
C ASN A 107 -15.13 3.68 -4.33
N VAL A 108 -15.07 2.89 -5.40
CA VAL A 108 -14.50 1.54 -5.38
C VAL A 108 -12.99 1.65 -5.56
N PRO A 109 -12.17 1.30 -4.56
CA PRO A 109 -10.72 1.32 -4.70
C PRO A 109 -10.22 0.13 -5.52
N ASN A 110 -9.06 0.28 -6.13
CA ASN A 110 -8.33 -0.83 -6.72
C ASN A 110 -7.69 -1.71 -5.63
N ASP A 111 -7.27 -2.90 -6.02
CA ASP A 111 -6.53 -3.80 -5.17
C ASP A 111 -5.10 -3.26 -4.85
N PRO A 112 -4.33 -3.87 -3.93
CA PRO A 112 -3.00 -3.39 -3.56
C PRO A 112 -1.94 -3.46 -4.67
N TRP A 113 -2.24 -4.07 -5.78
CA TRP A 113 -1.38 -4.10 -6.99
C TRP A 113 -1.82 -3.09 -8.06
N GLY A 114 -3.00 -2.43 -7.86
CA GLY A 114 -3.53 -1.41 -8.76
C GLY A 114 -4.58 -1.92 -9.75
N ASN A 115 -4.97 -3.20 -9.65
CA ASN A 115 -5.98 -3.80 -10.53
C ASN A 115 -7.40 -3.58 -9.99
N PRO A 116 -8.43 -3.46 -10.85
CA PRO A 116 -9.81 -3.44 -10.39
C PRO A 116 -10.23 -4.80 -9.86
N TYR A 117 -11.12 -4.80 -8.86
CA TYR A 117 -11.77 -6.03 -8.41
C TYR A 117 -12.80 -6.50 -9.43
N VAL A 118 -12.84 -7.80 -9.67
CA VAL A 118 -13.87 -8.44 -10.50
C VAL A 118 -15.05 -8.84 -9.62
N TYR A 119 -16.25 -8.47 -10.03
CA TYR A 119 -17.50 -8.84 -9.37
C TYR A 119 -18.38 -9.67 -10.30
N LYS A 120 -18.94 -10.77 -9.80
CA LYS A 120 -19.84 -11.66 -10.54
C LYS A 120 -21.06 -11.98 -9.71
N GLN A 121 -22.25 -11.88 -10.32
CA GLN A 121 -23.52 -12.22 -9.72
C GLN A 121 -24.48 -12.78 -10.81
N PRO A 122 -25.09 -13.99 -10.60
CA PRO A 122 -24.79 -14.91 -9.52
C PRO A 122 -23.43 -15.61 -9.69
N ALA A 123 -22.83 -16.06 -8.58
CA ALA A 123 -21.69 -16.95 -8.61
C ALA A 123 -22.13 -18.42 -8.61
N GLU A 124 -21.21 -19.34 -8.92
CA GLU A 124 -21.54 -20.77 -9.03
C GLU A 124 -21.98 -21.42 -7.69
N ARG A 125 -21.42 -20.94 -6.58
CA ARG A 125 -21.62 -21.53 -5.22
C ARG A 125 -22.05 -20.52 -4.17
N ALA A 126 -22.25 -19.26 -4.55
CA ALA A 126 -22.60 -18.17 -3.65
C ALA A 126 -23.51 -17.16 -4.37
N PRO A 127 -24.23 -16.30 -3.66
CA PRO A 127 -25.05 -15.27 -4.29
C PRO A 127 -24.23 -14.29 -5.13
N TYR A 128 -22.96 -14.08 -4.81
CA TYR A 128 -22.00 -13.26 -5.56
C TYR A 128 -20.56 -13.75 -5.33
N GLU A 129 -19.65 -13.31 -6.16
CA GLU A 129 -18.21 -13.51 -6.04
C GLU A 129 -17.47 -12.17 -6.24
N ILE A 130 -16.49 -11.91 -5.39
CA ILE A 130 -15.55 -10.79 -5.54
C ILE A 130 -14.17 -11.40 -5.66
N ARG A 131 -13.42 -10.98 -6.67
CA ARG A 131 -12.09 -11.52 -6.97
C ARG A 131 -11.09 -10.40 -7.17
N SER A 132 -9.89 -10.52 -6.56
CA SER A 132 -8.68 -9.82 -6.99
C SER A 132 -7.83 -10.77 -7.80
N LEU A 133 -7.32 -10.32 -8.93
CA LEU A 133 -6.48 -11.11 -9.84
C LEU A 133 -5.00 -11.12 -9.44
N GLY A 134 -4.70 -10.76 -8.18
CA GLY A 134 -3.34 -10.81 -7.67
C GLY A 134 -2.38 -9.82 -8.35
N SER A 135 -1.09 -10.13 -8.26
CA SER A 135 -0.03 -9.23 -8.72
C SER A 135 0.15 -9.17 -10.25
N ASP A 136 -0.33 -10.16 -10.98
CA ASP A 136 -0.20 -10.23 -12.45
C ASP A 136 -1.47 -9.74 -13.19
N GLY A 137 -2.59 -9.54 -12.47
CA GLY A 137 -3.84 -9.09 -13.06
C GLY A 137 -4.48 -10.09 -14.01
N GLN A 138 -4.17 -11.39 -13.89
CA GLN A 138 -4.69 -12.46 -14.71
C GLN A 138 -5.35 -13.54 -13.87
N GLU A 139 -6.33 -14.25 -14.43
CA GLU A 139 -6.99 -15.36 -13.75
C GLU A 139 -6.01 -16.51 -13.50
N GLY A 140 -6.02 -17.05 -12.26
CA GLY A 140 -5.18 -18.16 -11.85
C GLY A 140 -3.95 -17.73 -11.08
N GLY A 141 -2.76 -18.24 -11.46
CA GLY A 141 -1.50 -17.92 -10.80
C GLY A 141 -1.23 -18.67 -9.49
N THR A 142 -0.07 -18.38 -8.88
CA THR A 142 0.38 -18.96 -7.61
C THR A 142 1.07 -17.93 -6.75
N GLY A 143 1.12 -18.16 -5.44
CA GLY A 143 1.75 -17.24 -4.51
C GLY A 143 1.05 -15.86 -4.47
N THR A 144 1.77 -14.79 -4.77
CA THR A 144 1.22 -13.42 -4.82
C THR A 144 0.42 -13.12 -6.08
N SER A 145 0.55 -13.96 -7.13
CA SER A 145 -0.25 -13.89 -8.36
C SER A 145 -1.51 -14.74 -8.27
N ALA A 146 -1.71 -15.50 -7.20
CA ALA A 146 -2.92 -16.28 -7.02
C ALA A 146 -4.13 -15.36 -6.82
N ASP A 147 -5.26 -15.76 -7.44
CA ASP A 147 -6.53 -15.07 -7.24
C ASP A 147 -6.98 -15.13 -5.77
N LEU A 148 -7.49 -14.02 -5.28
CA LEU A 148 -8.12 -13.94 -3.97
C LEU A 148 -9.63 -13.79 -4.15
N VAL A 149 -10.39 -14.76 -3.67
CA VAL A 149 -11.84 -14.86 -3.89
C VAL A 149 -12.59 -14.71 -2.57
N SER A 150 -13.73 -14.01 -2.61
CA SER A 150 -14.63 -13.90 -1.46
C SER A 150 -15.12 -15.29 -1.00
N GLY A 151 -15.16 -15.51 0.34
CA GLY A 151 -15.61 -16.78 0.91
C GLY A 151 -14.57 -17.91 0.91
N GLN A 152 -13.36 -17.69 0.42
CA GLN A 152 -12.23 -18.61 0.60
C GLN A 152 -11.33 -18.10 1.74
N ASN A 153 -11.31 -18.84 2.84
CA ASN A 153 -10.40 -18.63 3.98
C ASN A 153 -9.10 -19.42 3.80
#